data_96ead5b7f002d481bba6fc426f4345f4
#
_entry.id   96ead5b7f002d481bba6fc426f4345f4
#
_cell.length_a   1.000
_cell.length_b   1.000
_cell.length_c   1.000
_cell.angle_alpha   90.00
_cell.angle_beta   90.00
_cell.angle_gamma   90.00
#
_symmetry.space_group_name_H-M   'P 1'
#
loop_
_entity.id
_entity.type
_entity.pdbx_description
1 polymer ?
#
loop_
_entity_poly.entity_id
_entity_poly.type
_entity_poly.pdbx_seq_one_letter_code
_entity_poly.pdbx_strand_id
1 'polypeptide(L)'
;MHPNIVSSPEKATEGRQKIDWVRRNMPILRQLETEFRQQQPFAGKRVLVCVHLEAKTAYLALVLAAGGASVAVTGSNPGSTKDDVVAALDALGLHVYARHGATLDEMEGYMSMALDIRPHVVIDDGGDIVELLHGSRSELSADILGACEETTTGVLRAKNRAQANELNFPVMLINEARCKYLFDNVHGTGQSVWDALMRTTNLVLAGKTISIVGFGWCGRGCALRAAGLGAKVIICEVDAVKAADAAMNGYQVMPLLEACRKADIVLTVTGVRDTIDRIHFETMKDGVLIANAGHFRNEINVDALQALAVEQAPMRDKVHGYKCPSGAWLYLIGDGNIVNIACADGHPAEIMDTSFALQALSARYLVDFHEKLEPGVYHVPDEIDQQVARMKLASMQICIDDPTKDTQGA
;
A
#
# COMPACT_ATOMS: atom_id res chain seq x y z
N MET A 1 -3.44 11.17 -26.87
CA MET A 1 -3.64 11.06 -25.39
C MET A 1 -4.99 11.66 -25.05
N HIS A 2 -5.70 11.06 -24.11
CA HIS A 2 -6.95 11.59 -23.58
C HIS A 2 -6.71 12.85 -22.75
N PRO A 3 -7.71 13.74 -22.59
CA PRO A 3 -7.64 14.82 -21.60
C PRO A 3 -7.53 14.21 -20.19
N ASN A 4 -6.86 14.90 -19.29
CA ASN A 4 -6.75 14.50 -17.90
C ASN A 4 -8.12 14.40 -17.23
N ILE A 5 -8.28 13.49 -16.29
CA ILE A 5 -9.50 13.35 -15.48
C ILE A 5 -9.26 14.07 -14.15
N VAL A 6 -9.85 15.24 -13.99
CA VAL A 6 -9.67 16.10 -12.82
C VAL A 6 -11.04 16.57 -12.34
N SER A 7 -11.46 16.12 -11.18
CA SER A 7 -12.78 16.43 -10.61
C SER A 7 -12.84 17.77 -9.85
N SER A 8 -11.70 18.26 -9.34
CA SER A 8 -11.62 19.44 -8.48
C SER A 8 -10.41 20.32 -8.81
N PRO A 9 -10.34 20.91 -10.04
CA PRO A 9 -9.17 21.69 -10.46
C PRO A 9 -8.88 22.89 -9.55
N GLU A 10 -9.89 23.46 -8.90
CA GLU A 10 -9.76 24.56 -7.94
C GLU A 10 -8.93 24.20 -6.69
N LYS A 11 -8.79 22.92 -6.37
CA LYS A 11 -8.00 22.42 -5.22
C LYS A 11 -6.52 22.20 -5.52
N ALA A 12 -6.05 22.54 -6.71
CA ALA A 12 -4.64 22.32 -7.10
C ALA A 12 -3.64 22.92 -6.11
N THR A 13 -3.94 24.09 -5.54
CA THR A 13 -3.08 24.75 -4.54
C THR A 13 -2.97 23.94 -3.25
N GLU A 14 -4.07 23.36 -2.76
CA GLU A 14 -4.09 22.51 -1.56
C GLU A 14 -3.29 21.23 -1.80
N GLY A 15 -3.51 20.59 -2.96
CA GLY A 15 -2.74 19.41 -3.35
C GLY A 15 -1.25 19.71 -3.46
N ARG A 16 -0.87 20.85 -4.04
CA ARG A 16 0.53 21.29 -4.12
C ARG A 16 1.16 21.46 -2.74
N GLN A 17 0.45 22.07 -1.79
CA GLN A 17 0.94 22.23 -0.41
C GLN A 17 1.21 20.87 0.25
N LYS A 18 0.34 19.88 0.03
CA LYS A 18 0.53 18.50 0.52
C LYS A 18 1.76 17.84 -0.11
N ILE A 19 1.95 17.99 -1.42
CA ILE A 19 3.13 17.47 -2.13
C ILE A 19 4.41 18.15 -1.62
N ASP A 20 4.40 19.47 -1.43
CA ASP A 20 5.55 20.20 -0.92
C ASP A 20 5.88 19.82 0.54
N TRP A 21 4.86 19.48 1.35
CA TRP A 21 5.05 18.95 2.70
C TRP A 21 5.76 17.59 2.67
N VAL A 22 5.27 16.63 1.90
CA VAL A 22 5.89 15.30 1.83
C VAL A 22 7.28 15.36 1.21
N ARG A 23 7.53 16.22 0.21
CA ARG A 23 8.86 16.46 -0.36
C ARG A 23 9.89 16.88 0.70
N ARG A 24 9.48 17.69 1.70
CA ARG A 24 10.36 18.07 2.80
C ARG A 24 10.69 16.92 3.73
N ASN A 25 9.76 15.96 3.88
CA ASN A 25 9.86 14.83 4.80
C ASN A 25 10.24 13.50 4.09
N MET A 26 10.66 13.57 2.83
CA MET A 26 11.14 12.45 2.04
C MET A 26 12.56 12.76 1.50
N PRO A 27 13.57 12.77 2.39
CA PRO A 27 14.93 13.19 2.06
C PRO A 27 15.63 12.28 1.04
N ILE A 28 15.32 10.98 1.02
CA ILE A 28 15.91 10.01 0.07
C ILE A 28 15.42 10.32 -1.34
N LEU A 29 14.09 10.44 -1.53
CA LEU A 29 13.53 10.82 -2.83
C LEU A 29 14.00 12.21 -3.28
N ARG A 30 14.19 13.15 -2.36
CA ARG A 30 14.73 14.47 -2.68
C ARG A 30 16.18 14.41 -3.16
N GLN A 31 16.98 13.52 -2.60
CA GLN A 31 18.33 13.26 -3.11
C GLN A 31 18.25 12.65 -4.51
N LEU A 32 17.42 11.63 -4.71
CA LEU A 32 17.20 11.00 -6.02
C LEU A 32 16.64 12.00 -7.05
N GLU A 33 15.75 12.90 -6.66
CA GLU A 33 15.26 13.97 -7.55
C GLU A 33 16.41 14.82 -8.08
N THR A 34 17.36 15.17 -7.20
CA THR A 34 18.53 15.96 -7.58
C THR A 34 19.45 15.19 -8.53
N GLU A 35 19.74 13.94 -8.20
CA GLU A 35 20.57 13.05 -9.01
C GLU A 35 19.93 12.78 -10.38
N PHE A 36 18.64 12.46 -10.43
CA PHE A 36 17.91 12.16 -11.65
C PHE A 36 17.79 13.38 -12.56
N ARG A 37 17.59 14.57 -11.97
CA ARG A 37 17.58 15.83 -12.73
C ARG A 37 18.91 16.07 -13.47
N GLN A 38 20.03 15.67 -12.89
CA GLN A 38 21.35 15.82 -13.49
C GLN A 38 21.65 14.71 -14.50
N GLN A 39 21.30 13.47 -14.18
CA GLN A 39 21.67 12.29 -14.96
C GLN A 39 20.67 11.96 -16.07
N GLN A 40 19.42 12.42 -15.96
CA GLN A 40 18.31 12.17 -16.92
C GLN A 40 18.14 10.68 -17.27
N PRO A 41 18.06 9.76 -16.28
CA PRO A 41 18.05 8.31 -16.54
C PRO A 41 16.81 7.84 -17.31
N PHE A 42 15.74 8.64 -17.30
CA PHE A 42 14.50 8.34 -18.01
C PHE A 42 14.29 9.19 -19.28
N ALA A 43 15.34 9.84 -19.80
CA ALA A 43 15.21 10.64 -21.02
C ALA A 43 14.63 9.82 -22.18
N GLY A 44 13.52 10.31 -22.76
CA GLY A 44 12.79 9.62 -23.83
C GLY A 44 11.98 8.39 -23.37
N LYS A 45 11.92 8.09 -22.10
CA LYS A 45 11.10 7.00 -21.53
C LYS A 45 9.75 7.52 -21.09
N ARG A 46 8.75 6.62 -21.12
CA ARG A 46 7.40 6.83 -20.60
C ARG A 46 7.19 5.90 -19.43
N VAL A 47 6.73 6.45 -18.29
CA VAL A 47 6.52 5.70 -17.07
C VAL A 47 5.05 5.85 -16.65
N LEU A 48 4.41 4.73 -16.36
CA LEU A 48 3.08 4.69 -15.76
C LEU A 48 3.19 4.40 -14.27
N VAL A 49 2.56 5.23 -13.44
CA VAL A 49 2.46 5.03 -11.99
C VAL A 49 0.99 4.75 -11.65
N CYS A 50 0.71 3.55 -11.15
CA CYS A 50 -0.58 3.10 -10.67
C CYS A 50 -0.45 2.64 -9.21
N VAL A 51 -0.53 3.59 -8.29
CA VAL A 51 -0.40 3.36 -6.84
C VAL A 51 -1.51 4.17 -6.15
N HIS A 52 -1.76 3.95 -4.86
CA HIS A 52 -2.66 4.81 -4.10
C HIS A 52 -2.34 6.29 -4.34
N LEU A 53 -3.22 7.02 -5.06
CA LEU A 53 -2.91 8.37 -5.53
C LEU A 53 -3.15 9.42 -4.45
N GLU A 54 -2.10 9.70 -3.71
CA GLU A 54 -2.01 10.73 -2.69
C GLU A 54 -0.65 11.48 -2.78
N ALA A 55 -0.33 12.37 -1.86
CA ALA A 55 0.80 13.29 -1.99
C ALA A 55 2.17 12.61 -2.16
N LYS A 56 2.42 11.47 -1.50
CA LYS A 56 3.70 10.75 -1.57
C LYS A 56 3.88 10.10 -2.95
N THR A 57 2.83 9.47 -3.48
CA THR A 57 2.80 8.92 -4.85
C THR A 57 2.99 10.03 -5.89
N ALA A 58 2.34 11.17 -5.69
CA ALA A 58 2.53 12.32 -6.55
C ALA A 58 4.00 12.80 -6.56
N TYR A 59 4.65 12.78 -5.40
CA TYR A 59 6.05 13.16 -5.33
C TYR A 59 6.98 12.14 -6.03
N LEU A 60 6.71 10.83 -5.91
CA LEU A 60 7.42 9.83 -6.71
C LEU A 60 7.29 10.12 -8.22
N ALA A 61 6.08 10.40 -8.70
CA ALA A 61 5.84 10.73 -10.11
C ALA A 61 6.64 11.96 -10.55
N LEU A 62 6.75 12.99 -9.70
CA LEU A 62 7.57 14.18 -9.97
C LEU A 62 9.08 13.87 -9.99
N VAL A 63 9.57 12.95 -9.15
CA VAL A 63 10.97 12.50 -9.16
C VAL A 63 11.31 11.81 -10.48
N LEU A 64 10.42 10.94 -10.97
CA LEU A 64 10.58 10.27 -12.27
C LEU A 64 10.54 11.28 -13.42
N ALA A 65 9.62 12.25 -13.39
CA ALA A 65 9.55 13.33 -14.37
C ALA A 65 10.80 14.22 -14.35
N ALA A 66 11.36 14.52 -13.16
CA ALA A 66 12.63 15.23 -13.03
C ALA A 66 13.78 14.48 -13.68
N GLY A 67 13.73 13.15 -13.72
CA GLY A 67 14.68 12.28 -14.41
C GLY A 67 14.47 12.18 -15.94
N GLY A 68 13.55 12.96 -16.53
CA GLY A 68 13.29 13.00 -17.97
C GLY A 68 12.17 12.10 -18.45
N ALA A 69 11.43 11.43 -17.57
CA ALA A 69 10.30 10.61 -17.96
C ALA A 69 9.09 11.47 -18.39
N SER A 70 8.36 11.01 -19.42
CA SER A 70 6.96 11.37 -19.61
C SER A 70 6.14 10.47 -18.70
N VAL A 71 5.42 11.05 -17.72
CA VAL A 71 4.75 10.28 -16.67
C VAL A 71 3.23 10.36 -16.81
N ALA A 72 2.58 9.19 -16.81
CA ALA A 72 1.15 9.08 -16.57
C ALA A 72 0.88 8.53 -15.17
N VAL A 73 -0.15 9.03 -14.50
CA VAL A 73 -0.51 8.64 -13.14
C VAL A 73 -1.97 8.24 -13.09
N THR A 74 -2.26 7.12 -12.45
CA THR A 74 -3.61 6.70 -12.10
C THR A 74 -3.64 6.14 -10.67
N GLY A 75 -4.83 5.93 -10.12
CA GLY A 75 -4.98 5.38 -8.77
C GLY A 75 -5.24 3.88 -8.80
N SER A 76 -4.61 3.12 -7.91
CA SER A 76 -4.88 1.69 -7.70
C SER A 76 -6.16 1.44 -6.88
N ASN A 77 -6.72 2.47 -6.23
CA ASN A 77 -7.94 2.35 -5.43
C ASN A 77 -8.70 3.69 -5.39
N PRO A 78 -9.98 3.71 -5.82
CA PRO A 78 -10.77 4.95 -5.85
C PRO A 78 -11.00 5.55 -4.46
N GLY A 79 -11.12 4.74 -3.42
CA GLY A 79 -11.35 5.20 -2.04
C GLY A 79 -10.14 5.90 -1.42
N SER A 80 -8.94 5.70 -1.97
CA SER A 80 -7.69 6.31 -1.50
C SER A 80 -7.24 7.51 -2.35
N THR A 81 -7.79 7.69 -3.54
CA THR A 81 -7.46 8.81 -4.42
C THR A 81 -7.80 10.16 -3.76
N LYS A 82 -6.90 11.14 -3.88
CA LYS A 82 -7.07 12.50 -3.34
C LYS A 82 -7.20 13.49 -4.50
N ASP A 83 -8.41 14.03 -4.72
CA ASP A 83 -8.72 14.88 -5.87
C ASP A 83 -7.92 16.20 -5.92
N ASP A 84 -7.53 16.73 -4.77
CA ASP A 84 -6.64 17.89 -4.67
C ASP A 84 -5.23 17.59 -5.19
N VAL A 85 -4.72 16.37 -4.92
CA VAL A 85 -3.43 15.90 -5.43
C VAL A 85 -3.50 15.63 -6.93
N VAL A 86 -4.61 15.05 -7.41
CA VAL A 86 -4.91 14.90 -8.86
C VAL A 86 -4.84 16.25 -9.56
N ALA A 87 -5.54 17.26 -9.03
CA ALA A 87 -5.54 18.61 -9.57
C ALA A 87 -4.15 19.27 -9.56
N ALA A 88 -3.34 19.01 -8.51
CA ALA A 88 -1.99 19.53 -8.44
C ALA A 88 -1.05 18.90 -9.49
N LEU A 89 -1.16 17.60 -9.75
CA LEU A 89 -0.37 16.92 -10.78
C LEU A 89 -0.74 17.39 -12.19
N ASP A 90 -2.02 17.59 -12.47
CA ASP A 90 -2.50 18.19 -13.72
C ASP A 90 -1.91 19.59 -13.94
N ALA A 91 -2.01 20.45 -12.92
CA ALA A 91 -1.43 21.81 -12.96
C ALA A 91 0.11 21.81 -13.11
N LEU A 92 0.79 20.71 -12.74
CA LEU A 92 2.22 20.49 -12.94
C LEU A 92 2.55 19.88 -14.31
N GLY A 93 1.57 19.60 -15.14
CA GLY A 93 1.72 19.14 -16.52
C GLY A 93 1.93 17.63 -16.67
N LEU A 94 1.59 16.81 -15.67
CA LEU A 94 1.57 15.36 -15.79
C LEU A 94 0.25 14.87 -16.41
N HIS A 95 0.27 13.67 -16.96
CA HIS A 95 -0.95 13.00 -17.42
C HIS A 95 -1.60 12.29 -16.24
N VAL A 96 -2.84 12.67 -15.85
CA VAL A 96 -3.50 12.13 -14.66
C VAL A 96 -4.90 11.66 -14.99
N TYR A 97 -5.20 10.42 -14.60
CA TYR A 97 -6.49 9.77 -14.85
C TYR A 97 -6.97 9.12 -13.56
N ALA A 98 -7.61 9.89 -12.67
CA ALA A 98 -8.10 9.38 -11.40
C ALA A 98 -9.16 10.29 -10.79
N ARG A 99 -10.08 9.71 -10.00
CA ARG A 99 -11.11 10.44 -9.25
C ARG A 99 -11.45 9.71 -7.96
N HIS A 100 -11.59 10.45 -6.86
CA HIS A 100 -12.08 9.88 -5.60
C HIS A 100 -13.49 9.33 -5.77
N GLY A 101 -13.74 8.14 -5.24
CA GLY A 101 -15.06 7.50 -5.28
C GLY A 101 -15.50 7.05 -6.68
N ALA A 102 -14.59 6.91 -7.64
CA ALA A 102 -14.89 6.29 -8.92
C ALA A 102 -15.41 4.86 -8.74
N THR A 103 -16.27 4.41 -9.64
CA THR A 103 -16.66 2.99 -9.70
C THR A 103 -15.48 2.14 -10.17
N LEU A 104 -15.55 0.82 -9.99
CA LEU A 104 -14.50 -0.08 -10.47
C LEU A 104 -14.36 -0.04 -11.99
N ASP A 105 -15.48 0.06 -12.72
CA ASP A 105 -15.46 0.19 -14.19
C ASP A 105 -14.82 1.51 -14.64
N GLU A 106 -15.11 2.63 -13.96
CA GLU A 106 -14.45 3.90 -14.22
C GLU A 106 -12.94 3.83 -13.93
N MET A 107 -12.54 3.18 -12.83
CA MET A 107 -11.13 3.01 -12.47
C MET A 107 -10.39 2.19 -13.54
N GLU A 108 -10.96 1.07 -14.00
CA GLU A 108 -10.39 0.29 -15.10
C GLU A 108 -10.28 1.13 -16.39
N GLY A 109 -11.29 1.95 -16.69
CA GLY A 109 -11.25 2.91 -17.78
C GLY A 109 -10.11 3.92 -17.65
N TYR A 110 -9.86 4.46 -16.44
CA TYR A 110 -8.74 5.38 -16.17
C TYR A 110 -7.37 4.69 -16.32
N MET A 111 -7.24 3.46 -15.86
CA MET A 111 -6.03 2.64 -16.07
C MET A 111 -5.79 2.43 -17.57
N SER A 112 -6.83 2.11 -18.34
CA SER A 112 -6.74 1.95 -19.79
C SER A 112 -6.34 3.25 -20.50
N MET A 113 -6.90 4.42 -20.08
CA MET A 113 -6.49 5.73 -20.60
C MET A 113 -5.03 6.05 -20.28
N ALA A 114 -4.57 5.72 -19.06
CA ALA A 114 -3.19 5.90 -18.64
C ALA A 114 -2.22 5.05 -19.48
N LEU A 115 -2.63 3.84 -19.88
CA LEU A 115 -1.87 2.97 -20.77
C LEU A 115 -1.68 3.54 -22.19
N ASP A 116 -2.50 4.49 -22.63
CA ASP A 116 -2.36 5.13 -23.95
C ASP A 116 -1.11 6.01 -24.08
N ILE A 117 -0.40 6.29 -23.00
CA ILE A 117 0.95 6.85 -23.06
C ILE A 117 1.94 5.85 -23.68
N ARG A 118 1.57 4.55 -23.79
CA ARG A 118 2.42 3.43 -24.20
C ARG A 118 3.68 3.35 -23.33
N PRO A 119 3.53 3.03 -22.02
CA PRO A 119 4.64 3.08 -21.07
C PRO A 119 5.76 2.10 -21.45
N HIS A 120 7.00 2.45 -21.10
CA HIS A 120 8.14 1.55 -21.10
C HIS A 120 8.34 0.89 -19.74
N VAL A 121 8.01 1.60 -18.67
CA VAL A 121 8.10 1.08 -17.29
C VAL A 121 6.78 1.34 -16.58
N VAL A 122 6.34 0.34 -15.81
CA VAL A 122 5.14 0.41 -14.97
C VAL A 122 5.55 0.30 -13.51
N ILE A 123 5.01 1.18 -12.67
CA ILE A 123 4.99 1.03 -11.22
C ILE A 123 3.56 0.70 -10.85
N ASP A 124 3.32 -0.51 -10.37
CA ASP A 124 1.99 -1.08 -10.11
C ASP A 124 1.82 -1.42 -8.63
N ASP A 125 0.59 -1.35 -8.16
CA ASP A 125 0.21 -1.60 -6.78
C ASP A 125 -1.07 -2.44 -6.76
N GLY A 126 -0.88 -3.75 -6.75
CA GLY A 126 -1.94 -4.76 -6.80
C GLY A 126 -1.95 -5.60 -8.08
N GLY A 127 -1.14 -5.23 -9.09
CA GLY A 127 -0.97 -5.97 -10.34
C GLY A 127 -2.06 -5.72 -11.38
N ASP A 128 -2.91 -4.70 -11.22
CA ASP A 128 -4.02 -4.47 -12.14
C ASP A 128 -3.56 -3.98 -13.52
N ILE A 129 -2.52 -3.14 -13.59
CA ILE A 129 -1.91 -2.73 -14.86
C ILE A 129 -1.22 -3.93 -15.54
N VAL A 130 -0.52 -4.75 -14.78
CA VAL A 130 0.10 -5.98 -15.30
C VAL A 130 -0.97 -6.91 -15.87
N GLU A 131 -2.12 -7.07 -15.20
CA GLU A 131 -3.25 -7.87 -15.70
C GLU A 131 -3.83 -7.30 -17.01
N LEU A 132 -4.03 -5.98 -17.11
CA LEU A 132 -4.49 -5.34 -18.36
C LEU A 132 -3.50 -5.58 -19.51
N LEU A 133 -2.19 -5.48 -19.25
CA LEU A 133 -1.14 -5.71 -20.24
C LEU A 133 -0.99 -7.17 -20.68
N HIS A 134 -1.54 -8.13 -19.93
CA HIS A 134 -1.62 -9.55 -20.31
C HIS A 134 -3.02 -9.95 -20.82
N GLY A 135 -3.98 -9.04 -20.74
CA GLY A 135 -5.36 -9.23 -21.15
C GLY A 135 -5.81 -8.27 -22.26
N SER A 136 -6.72 -7.36 -21.92
CA SER A 136 -7.39 -6.45 -22.86
C SER A 136 -6.47 -5.42 -23.54
N ARG A 137 -5.27 -5.17 -23.00
CA ARG A 137 -4.27 -4.23 -23.53
C ARG A 137 -2.94 -4.94 -23.86
N SER A 138 -2.99 -6.22 -24.21
CA SER A 138 -1.81 -7.05 -24.50
C SER A 138 -0.99 -6.57 -25.72
N GLU A 139 -1.60 -5.79 -26.60
CA GLU A 139 -0.92 -5.16 -27.73
C GLU A 139 0.18 -4.17 -27.30
N LEU A 140 0.17 -3.70 -26.05
CA LEU A 140 1.18 -2.80 -25.50
C LEU A 140 2.34 -3.52 -24.81
N SER A 141 2.22 -4.82 -24.54
CA SER A 141 3.23 -5.59 -23.79
C SER A 141 4.62 -5.57 -24.43
N ALA A 142 4.69 -5.47 -25.76
CA ALA A 142 5.96 -5.44 -26.49
C ALA A 142 6.78 -4.15 -26.23
N ASP A 143 6.16 -3.07 -25.80
CA ASP A 143 6.84 -1.80 -25.49
C ASP A 143 7.35 -1.76 -24.03
N ILE A 144 6.92 -2.70 -23.16
CA ILE A 144 7.24 -2.72 -21.75
C ILE A 144 8.64 -3.30 -21.52
N LEU A 145 9.52 -2.51 -20.91
CA LEU A 145 10.85 -2.92 -20.46
C LEU A 145 10.78 -3.69 -19.14
N GLY A 146 9.75 -3.43 -18.33
CA GLY A 146 9.46 -4.13 -17.10
C GLY A 146 8.47 -3.37 -16.20
N ALA A 147 8.03 -4.05 -15.14
CA ALA A 147 7.16 -3.51 -14.11
C ALA A 147 7.79 -3.65 -12.71
N CYS A 148 7.39 -2.77 -11.78
CA CYS A 148 7.77 -2.79 -10.36
C CYS A 148 6.49 -2.96 -9.53
N GLU A 149 6.38 -4.03 -8.76
CA GLU A 149 5.18 -4.37 -7.99
C GLU A 149 5.34 -4.06 -6.50
N GLU A 150 4.43 -3.22 -5.99
CA GLU A 150 4.46 -2.66 -4.62
C GLU A 150 3.89 -3.61 -3.57
N THR A 151 2.90 -4.47 -3.90
CA THR A 151 2.09 -5.17 -2.91
C THR A 151 2.27 -6.68 -2.91
N THR A 152 1.94 -7.31 -1.77
CA THR A 152 1.89 -8.78 -1.64
C THR A 152 0.92 -9.40 -2.66
N THR A 153 -0.22 -8.76 -2.92
CA THR A 153 -1.24 -9.29 -3.83
C THR A 153 -0.75 -9.30 -5.27
N GLY A 154 -0.17 -8.19 -5.74
CA GLY A 154 0.37 -8.12 -7.09
C GLY A 154 1.59 -9.02 -7.27
N VAL A 155 2.47 -9.12 -6.26
CA VAL A 155 3.57 -10.11 -6.24
C VAL A 155 3.05 -11.53 -6.42
N LEU A 156 1.97 -11.91 -5.73
CA LEU A 156 1.38 -13.25 -5.88
C LEU A 156 0.83 -13.48 -7.29
N ARG A 157 0.14 -12.48 -7.86
CA ARG A 157 -0.35 -12.53 -9.24
C ARG A 157 0.81 -12.70 -10.24
N ALA A 158 1.86 -11.89 -10.11
CA ALA A 158 3.04 -11.97 -10.97
C ALA A 158 3.74 -13.33 -10.88
N LYS A 159 3.90 -13.88 -9.65
CA LYS A 159 4.46 -15.22 -9.44
C LYS A 159 3.61 -16.32 -10.06
N ASN A 160 2.29 -16.26 -9.95
CA ASN A 160 1.38 -17.22 -10.55
C ASN A 160 1.51 -17.20 -12.10
N ARG A 161 1.56 -16.02 -12.71
CA ARG A 161 1.80 -15.88 -14.17
C ARG A 161 3.17 -16.40 -14.58
N ALA A 162 4.21 -16.11 -13.80
CA ALA A 162 5.55 -16.64 -14.08
C ALA A 162 5.58 -18.17 -14.04
N GLN A 163 4.93 -18.80 -13.05
CA GLN A 163 4.83 -20.25 -12.96
C GLN A 163 4.05 -20.87 -14.14
N ALA A 164 3.08 -20.14 -14.69
CA ALA A 164 2.34 -20.53 -15.88
C ALA A 164 3.08 -20.24 -17.20
N ASN A 165 4.26 -19.59 -17.16
CA ASN A 165 4.99 -19.04 -18.32
C ASN A 165 4.14 -18.05 -19.13
N GLU A 166 3.38 -17.21 -18.45
CA GLU A 166 2.46 -16.23 -19.07
C GLU A 166 2.94 -14.78 -18.90
N LEU A 167 4.11 -14.51 -18.32
CA LEU A 167 4.68 -13.17 -18.29
C LEU A 167 5.34 -12.81 -19.62
N ASN A 168 5.06 -11.60 -20.11
CA ASN A 168 5.61 -11.07 -21.37
C ASN A 168 6.78 -10.11 -21.14
N PHE A 169 7.06 -9.73 -19.90
CA PHE A 169 8.12 -8.79 -19.51
C PHE A 169 8.59 -9.07 -18.07
N PRO A 170 9.76 -8.53 -17.66
CA PRO A 170 10.26 -8.68 -16.29
C PRO A 170 9.40 -7.91 -15.27
N VAL A 171 9.17 -8.50 -14.09
CA VAL A 171 8.48 -7.87 -12.97
C VAL A 171 9.38 -7.89 -11.73
N MET A 172 9.78 -6.69 -11.25
CA MET A 172 10.56 -6.52 -10.02
C MET A 172 9.64 -6.59 -8.80
N LEU A 173 9.93 -7.49 -7.87
CA LEU A 173 9.13 -7.73 -6.67
C LEU A 173 9.55 -6.77 -5.54
N ILE A 174 9.12 -5.51 -5.62
CA ILE A 174 9.51 -4.48 -4.65
C ILE A 174 9.07 -4.85 -3.24
N ASN A 175 7.86 -5.41 -3.09
CA ASN A 175 7.35 -5.83 -1.79
C ASN A 175 8.21 -6.89 -1.07
N GLU A 176 9.11 -7.57 -1.79
CA GLU A 176 10.00 -8.56 -1.21
C GLU A 176 11.40 -8.02 -0.87
N ALA A 177 11.70 -6.75 -1.15
CA ALA A 177 12.90 -6.08 -0.69
C ALA A 177 12.90 -5.86 0.83
N ARG A 178 14.04 -6.01 1.48
CA ARG A 178 14.15 -5.84 2.95
C ARG A 178 13.76 -4.43 3.40
N CYS A 179 14.23 -3.42 2.69
CA CYS A 179 13.85 -2.02 2.96
C CYS A 179 12.37 -1.72 2.68
N LYS A 180 11.65 -2.61 1.97
CA LYS A 180 10.21 -2.50 1.81
C LYS A 180 9.49 -3.13 2.99
N TYR A 181 9.56 -4.45 3.17
CA TYR A 181 8.69 -5.12 4.14
C TYR A 181 9.05 -4.83 5.60
N LEU A 182 10.33 -4.61 5.93
CA LEU A 182 10.74 -4.27 7.31
C LEU A 182 10.28 -2.87 7.74
N PHE A 183 10.18 -1.93 6.81
CA PHE A 183 9.82 -0.54 7.14
C PHE A 183 8.36 -0.24 6.81
N ASP A 184 7.96 -0.43 5.57
CA ASP A 184 6.63 -0.11 5.08
C ASP A 184 5.57 -1.03 5.71
N ASN A 185 5.67 -2.34 5.46
CA ASN A 185 4.65 -3.28 5.93
C ASN A 185 4.61 -3.37 7.46
N VAL A 186 5.77 -3.30 8.15
CA VAL A 186 5.81 -3.38 9.62
C VAL A 186 5.49 -2.01 10.24
N HIS A 187 6.33 -1.01 9.99
CA HIS A 187 6.21 0.28 10.69
C HIS A 187 5.16 1.19 10.07
N GLY A 188 5.05 1.21 8.74
CA GLY A 188 4.06 2.00 8.01
C GLY A 188 2.64 1.57 8.35
N THR A 189 2.32 0.30 8.12
CA THR A 189 1.00 -0.26 8.44
C THR A 189 0.72 -0.19 9.93
N GLY A 190 1.71 -0.60 10.77
CA GLY A 190 1.53 -0.63 12.22
C GLY A 190 1.21 0.73 12.82
N GLN A 191 1.77 1.82 12.31
CA GLN A 191 1.44 3.17 12.81
C GLN A 191 0.12 3.67 12.22
N SER A 192 -0.02 3.62 10.89
CA SER A 192 -1.13 4.27 10.18
C SER A 192 -2.50 3.66 10.46
N VAL A 193 -2.56 2.34 10.73
CA VAL A 193 -3.81 1.66 11.10
C VAL A 193 -4.35 2.20 12.43
N TRP A 194 -3.51 2.32 13.45
CA TRP A 194 -3.96 2.81 14.76
C TRP A 194 -4.19 4.31 14.75
N ASP A 195 -3.42 5.10 13.99
CA ASP A 195 -3.74 6.51 13.76
C ASP A 195 -5.14 6.66 13.15
N ALA A 196 -5.44 5.93 12.08
CA ALA A 196 -6.75 5.94 11.45
C ALA A 196 -7.88 5.56 12.41
N LEU A 197 -7.72 4.47 13.17
CA LEU A 197 -8.72 4.00 14.13
C LEU A 197 -8.96 5.01 15.24
N MET A 198 -7.90 5.51 15.89
CA MET A 198 -8.02 6.50 16.98
C MET A 198 -8.63 7.81 16.48
N ARG A 199 -8.22 8.31 15.33
CA ARG A 199 -8.72 9.53 14.71
C ARG A 199 -10.21 9.42 14.35
N THR A 200 -10.60 8.31 13.71
CA THR A 200 -11.98 8.08 13.25
C THR A 200 -12.94 7.85 14.42
N THR A 201 -12.52 7.10 15.42
CA THR A 201 -13.39 6.73 16.53
C THR A 201 -13.30 7.67 17.73
N ASN A 202 -12.15 8.33 17.92
CA ASN A 202 -11.80 9.09 19.14
C ASN A 202 -11.86 8.22 20.40
N LEU A 203 -11.45 6.95 20.29
CA LEU A 203 -11.45 5.99 21.41
C LEU A 203 -10.03 5.61 21.81
N VAL A 204 -9.83 5.33 23.10
CA VAL A 204 -8.56 4.84 23.64
C VAL A 204 -8.35 3.38 23.28
N LEU A 205 -7.11 2.99 22.98
CA LEU A 205 -6.72 1.59 22.75
C LEU A 205 -6.22 0.90 24.03
N ALA A 206 -5.65 1.65 24.96
CA ALA A 206 -5.13 1.11 26.21
C ALA A 206 -6.22 0.33 26.99
N GLY A 207 -5.86 -0.88 27.43
CA GLY A 207 -6.76 -1.79 28.14
C GLY A 207 -7.73 -2.58 27.27
N LYS A 208 -7.93 -2.21 25.99
CA LYS A 208 -8.78 -2.96 25.05
C LYS A 208 -8.13 -4.28 24.62
N THR A 209 -8.97 -5.27 24.36
CA THR A 209 -8.56 -6.52 23.73
C THR A 209 -8.71 -6.39 22.21
N ILE A 210 -7.61 -6.54 21.49
CA ILE A 210 -7.55 -6.37 20.04
C ILE A 210 -7.20 -7.72 19.41
N SER A 211 -8.09 -8.23 18.56
CA SER A 211 -7.81 -9.39 17.71
C SER A 211 -7.24 -8.92 16.38
N ILE A 212 -6.03 -9.35 16.07
CA ILE A 212 -5.38 -9.14 14.77
C ILE A 212 -5.41 -10.47 14.02
N VAL A 213 -6.08 -10.47 12.88
CA VAL A 213 -6.32 -11.65 12.06
C VAL A 213 -5.32 -11.63 10.91
N GLY A 214 -4.30 -12.51 11.00
CA GLY A 214 -3.12 -12.55 10.15
C GLY A 214 -1.87 -12.02 10.86
N PHE A 215 -0.74 -12.77 10.76
CA PHE A 215 0.55 -12.40 11.37
C PHE A 215 1.68 -12.37 10.35
N GLY A 216 1.39 -11.84 9.14
CA GLY A 216 2.39 -11.42 8.17
C GLY A 216 3.11 -10.14 8.64
N TRP A 217 3.89 -9.51 7.78
CA TRP A 217 4.63 -8.29 8.13
C TRP A 217 3.73 -7.16 8.64
N CYS A 218 2.60 -6.91 7.98
CA CYS A 218 1.61 -5.92 8.42
C CYS A 218 1.01 -6.27 9.78
N GLY A 219 0.58 -7.53 9.97
CA GLY A 219 0.00 -8.00 11.24
C GLY A 219 0.99 -7.88 12.40
N ARG A 220 2.28 -8.20 12.19
CA ARG A 220 3.36 -7.98 13.17
C ARG A 220 3.48 -6.52 13.56
N GLY A 221 3.48 -5.62 12.59
CA GLY A 221 3.54 -4.19 12.82
C GLY A 221 2.35 -3.68 13.62
N CYS A 222 1.14 -4.10 13.25
CA CYS A 222 -0.08 -3.77 13.98
C CYS A 222 -0.03 -4.30 15.42
N ALA A 223 0.41 -5.55 15.63
CA ALA A 223 0.54 -6.14 16.96
C ALA A 223 1.52 -5.37 17.85
N LEU A 224 2.71 -5.08 17.32
CA LEU A 224 3.74 -4.32 18.02
C LEU A 224 3.23 -2.94 18.48
N ARG A 225 2.56 -2.22 17.60
CA ARG A 225 2.06 -0.87 17.93
C ARG A 225 0.85 -0.91 18.86
N ALA A 226 -0.08 -1.86 18.69
CA ALA A 226 -1.20 -2.04 19.61
C ALA A 226 -0.73 -2.33 21.03
N ALA A 227 0.23 -3.27 21.19
CA ALA A 227 0.83 -3.58 22.48
C ALA A 227 1.54 -2.36 23.07
N GLY A 228 2.29 -1.61 22.29
CA GLY A 228 2.95 -0.36 22.70
C GLY A 228 1.97 0.74 23.14
N LEU A 229 0.75 0.72 22.64
CA LEU A 229 -0.36 1.60 23.05
C LEU A 229 -1.16 1.05 24.26
N GLY A 230 -0.69 -0.05 24.88
CA GLY A 230 -1.28 -0.63 26.09
C GLY A 230 -2.47 -1.55 25.83
N ALA A 231 -2.70 -2.01 24.61
CA ALA A 231 -3.72 -2.99 24.29
C ALA A 231 -3.30 -4.43 24.64
N LYS A 232 -4.30 -5.29 24.88
CA LYS A 232 -4.13 -6.75 24.99
C LYS A 232 -4.32 -7.35 23.62
N VAL A 233 -3.22 -7.88 23.02
CA VAL A 233 -3.24 -8.36 21.66
C VAL A 233 -3.49 -9.87 21.59
N ILE A 234 -4.44 -10.26 20.77
CA ILE A 234 -4.72 -11.65 20.36
C ILE A 234 -4.39 -11.77 18.89
N ILE A 235 -3.63 -12.80 18.52
CA ILE A 235 -3.31 -13.13 17.13
C ILE A 235 -4.13 -14.34 16.69
N CYS A 236 -4.74 -14.23 15.50
CA CYS A 236 -5.38 -15.33 14.81
C CYS A 236 -4.60 -15.61 13.53
N GLU A 237 -3.99 -16.79 13.43
CA GLU A 237 -3.15 -17.17 12.30
C GLU A 237 -3.36 -18.66 11.98
N VAL A 238 -3.29 -19.00 10.69
CA VAL A 238 -3.45 -20.39 10.19
C VAL A 238 -2.12 -21.08 9.91
N ASP A 239 -1.07 -20.29 9.66
CA ASP A 239 0.29 -20.78 9.48
C ASP A 239 0.91 -21.06 10.85
N ALA A 240 1.23 -22.32 11.11
CA ALA A 240 1.75 -22.76 12.41
C ALA A 240 3.09 -22.08 12.77
N VAL A 241 3.95 -21.77 11.80
CA VAL A 241 5.23 -21.09 12.05
C VAL A 241 4.99 -19.65 12.50
N LYS A 242 4.11 -18.93 11.81
CA LYS A 242 3.74 -17.55 12.18
C LYS A 242 3.00 -17.49 13.51
N ALA A 243 2.13 -18.47 13.78
CA ALA A 243 1.42 -18.58 15.05
C ALA A 243 2.39 -18.84 16.22
N ALA A 244 3.38 -19.74 16.04
CA ALA A 244 4.42 -19.99 17.02
C ALA A 244 5.30 -18.74 17.26
N ASP A 245 5.67 -18.04 16.20
CA ASP A 245 6.42 -16.79 16.31
C ASP A 245 5.63 -15.71 17.06
N ALA A 246 4.33 -15.58 16.79
CA ALA A 246 3.45 -14.67 17.55
C ALA A 246 3.45 -15.00 19.05
N ALA A 247 3.34 -16.29 19.41
CA ALA A 247 3.38 -16.75 20.78
C ALA A 247 4.73 -16.47 21.46
N MET A 248 5.84 -16.68 20.74
CA MET A 248 7.20 -16.36 21.23
C MET A 248 7.44 -14.85 21.40
N ASN A 249 6.71 -14.01 20.67
CA ASN A 249 6.70 -12.55 20.87
C ASN A 249 5.76 -12.10 22.03
N GLY A 250 5.18 -13.05 22.78
CA GLY A 250 4.38 -12.79 23.97
C GLY A 250 2.90 -12.49 23.70
N TYR A 251 2.42 -12.66 22.48
CA TYR A 251 1.01 -12.48 22.15
C TYR A 251 0.19 -13.72 22.49
N GLN A 252 -1.07 -13.53 22.84
CA GLN A 252 -2.01 -14.65 22.92
C GLN A 252 -2.33 -15.11 21.50
N VAL A 253 -2.35 -16.41 21.26
CA VAL A 253 -2.73 -17.01 19.98
C VAL A 253 -3.95 -17.90 20.22
N MET A 254 -4.98 -17.75 19.40
CA MET A 254 -6.19 -18.57 19.50
C MET A 254 -6.98 -18.60 18.18
N PRO A 255 -7.91 -19.57 18.02
CA PRO A 255 -8.83 -19.59 16.89
C PRO A 255 -9.64 -18.32 16.77
N LEU A 256 -9.93 -17.88 15.54
CA LEU A 256 -10.62 -16.63 15.25
C LEU A 256 -11.97 -16.50 15.94
N LEU A 257 -12.76 -17.58 15.96
CA LEU A 257 -14.10 -17.57 16.58
C LEU A 257 -14.02 -17.31 18.09
N GLU A 258 -12.97 -17.80 18.77
CA GLU A 258 -12.74 -17.52 20.19
C GLU A 258 -12.28 -16.09 20.42
N ALA A 259 -11.41 -15.58 19.54
CA ALA A 259 -10.95 -14.21 19.60
C ALA A 259 -12.08 -13.20 19.40
N CYS A 260 -13.00 -13.46 18.47
CA CYS A 260 -14.20 -12.63 18.24
C CYS A 260 -15.07 -12.46 19.49
N ARG A 261 -15.18 -13.49 20.35
CA ARG A 261 -15.94 -13.40 21.61
C ARG A 261 -15.27 -12.50 22.65
N LYS A 262 -13.96 -12.29 22.56
CA LYS A 262 -13.15 -11.56 23.55
C LYS A 262 -12.81 -10.13 23.11
N ALA A 263 -12.69 -9.92 21.80
CA ALA A 263 -12.18 -8.69 21.23
C ALA A 263 -13.09 -7.48 21.45
N ASP A 264 -12.50 -6.32 21.69
CA ASP A 264 -13.12 -5.00 21.56
C ASP A 264 -12.91 -4.43 20.15
N ILE A 265 -11.84 -4.86 19.48
CA ILE A 265 -11.48 -4.49 18.12
C ILE A 265 -11.06 -5.75 17.39
N VAL A 266 -11.59 -5.96 16.19
CA VAL A 266 -11.17 -7.00 15.25
C VAL A 266 -10.57 -6.31 14.02
N LEU A 267 -9.29 -6.58 13.76
CA LEU A 267 -8.55 -6.05 12.62
C LEU A 267 -8.14 -7.20 11.70
N THR A 268 -8.60 -7.20 10.44
CA THR A 268 -8.15 -8.15 9.44
C THR A 268 -6.95 -7.61 8.67
N VAL A 269 -6.00 -8.49 8.33
CA VAL A 269 -4.76 -8.16 7.62
C VAL A 269 -4.19 -9.41 6.93
N THR A 270 -5.06 -10.20 6.31
CA THR A 270 -4.74 -11.52 5.74
C THR A 270 -4.55 -11.52 4.23
N GLY A 271 -5.22 -10.61 3.51
CA GLY A 271 -5.38 -10.66 2.06
C GLY A 271 -6.35 -11.75 1.59
N VAL A 272 -7.06 -12.43 2.49
CA VAL A 272 -7.95 -13.55 2.18
C VAL A 272 -9.41 -13.09 2.25
N ARG A 273 -10.17 -13.42 1.20
CA ARG A 273 -11.59 -13.09 1.08
C ARG A 273 -12.40 -13.76 2.19
N ASP A 274 -13.44 -13.05 2.68
CA ASP A 274 -14.46 -13.54 3.64
C ASP A 274 -13.82 -14.13 4.92
N THR A 275 -12.66 -13.59 5.34
CA THR A 275 -11.99 -13.96 6.58
C THR A 275 -12.90 -13.75 7.80
N ILE A 276 -13.64 -12.63 7.81
CA ILE A 276 -14.73 -12.39 8.77
C ILE A 276 -16.06 -12.51 8.05
N ASP A 277 -16.87 -13.46 8.51
CA ASP A 277 -18.17 -13.78 7.94
C ASP A 277 -19.24 -13.90 9.04
N ARG A 278 -20.47 -14.20 8.68
CA ARG A 278 -21.66 -14.26 9.53
C ARG A 278 -21.42 -14.97 10.86
N ILE A 279 -20.78 -16.14 10.86
CA ILE A 279 -20.51 -16.93 12.07
C ILE A 279 -19.69 -16.14 13.11
N HIS A 280 -18.82 -15.25 12.64
CA HIS A 280 -17.99 -14.41 13.48
C HIS A 280 -18.80 -13.25 14.07
N PHE A 281 -19.60 -12.57 13.22
CA PHE A 281 -20.46 -11.45 13.66
C PHE A 281 -21.45 -11.89 14.77
N GLU A 282 -22.05 -13.07 14.63
CA GLU A 282 -22.99 -13.64 15.60
C GLU A 282 -22.36 -13.92 16.97
N THR A 283 -21.03 -14.00 17.07
CA THR A 283 -20.32 -14.26 18.33
C THR A 283 -19.69 -13.03 18.96
N MET A 284 -19.60 -11.93 18.21
CA MET A 284 -19.02 -10.69 18.70
C MET A 284 -19.89 -10.06 19.81
N LYS A 285 -19.21 -9.42 20.77
CA LYS A 285 -19.90 -8.72 21.84
C LYS A 285 -20.40 -7.35 21.39
N ASP A 286 -21.28 -6.75 22.17
CA ASP A 286 -21.75 -5.39 21.93
C ASP A 286 -20.61 -4.38 21.93
N GLY A 287 -20.62 -3.45 20.99
CA GLY A 287 -19.64 -2.37 20.88
C GLY A 287 -18.35 -2.70 20.14
N VAL A 288 -18.21 -3.88 19.52
CA VAL A 288 -17.00 -4.25 18.78
C VAL A 288 -16.76 -3.35 17.57
N LEU A 289 -15.53 -2.88 17.42
CA LEU A 289 -15.04 -2.20 16.21
C LEU A 289 -14.46 -3.24 15.26
N ILE A 290 -14.83 -3.15 13.99
CA ILE A 290 -14.34 -4.06 12.93
C ILE A 290 -13.66 -3.20 11.87
N ALA A 291 -12.40 -3.50 11.55
CA ALA A 291 -11.62 -2.78 10.55
C ALA A 291 -10.79 -3.73 9.70
N ASN A 292 -10.49 -3.30 8.49
CA ASN A 292 -9.63 -4.01 7.56
C ASN A 292 -8.33 -3.21 7.32
N ALA A 293 -7.18 -3.89 7.37
CA ALA A 293 -5.89 -3.36 6.98
C ALA A 293 -5.27 -4.15 5.80
N GLY A 294 -6.02 -5.08 5.22
CA GLY A 294 -5.63 -5.74 3.99
C GLY A 294 -5.95 -4.90 2.75
N HIS A 295 -5.31 -5.24 1.64
CA HIS A 295 -5.40 -4.45 0.41
C HIS A 295 -6.83 -4.33 -0.14
N PHE A 296 -7.59 -5.42 -0.08
CA PHE A 296 -8.95 -5.45 -0.62
C PHE A 296 -10.02 -5.40 0.46
N ARG A 297 -11.13 -4.73 0.15
CA ARG A 297 -12.34 -4.63 0.99
C ARG A 297 -12.94 -5.99 1.38
N ASN A 298 -12.64 -7.04 0.64
CA ASN A 298 -13.34 -8.34 0.71
C ASN A 298 -12.89 -9.27 1.85
N GLU A 299 -11.98 -8.85 2.74
CA GLU A 299 -11.63 -9.64 3.92
C GLU A 299 -12.77 -9.71 4.94
N ILE A 300 -13.60 -8.67 5.00
CA ILE A 300 -14.81 -8.62 5.81
C ILE A 300 -16.00 -8.78 4.88
N ASN A 301 -16.81 -9.82 5.10
CA ASN A 301 -18.04 -10.04 4.33
C ASN A 301 -19.11 -9.02 4.75
N VAL A 302 -19.02 -7.81 4.19
CA VAL A 302 -19.93 -6.70 4.51
C VAL A 302 -21.38 -7.03 4.13
N ASP A 303 -21.58 -7.77 3.04
CA ASP A 303 -22.93 -8.17 2.60
C ASP A 303 -23.58 -9.10 3.62
N ALA A 304 -22.81 -10.05 4.18
CA ALA A 304 -23.29 -10.93 5.27
C ALA A 304 -23.59 -10.13 6.56
N LEU A 305 -22.78 -9.10 6.87
CA LEU A 305 -23.04 -8.22 8.02
C LEU A 305 -24.33 -7.41 7.81
N GLN A 306 -24.53 -6.84 6.63
CA GLN A 306 -25.75 -6.12 6.27
C GLN A 306 -26.99 -7.02 6.33
N ALA A 307 -26.89 -8.24 5.80
CA ALA A 307 -27.99 -9.22 5.83
C ALA A 307 -28.29 -9.74 7.24
N LEU A 308 -27.32 -9.75 8.14
CA LEU A 308 -27.53 -10.13 9.54
C LEU A 308 -28.19 -9.02 10.36
N ALA A 309 -27.92 -7.75 10.02
CA ALA A 309 -28.34 -6.60 10.81
C ALA A 309 -29.87 -6.38 10.76
N VAL A 310 -30.48 -6.20 11.93
CA VAL A 310 -31.91 -5.81 12.07
C VAL A 310 -32.10 -4.30 12.04
N GLU A 311 -31.01 -3.55 12.26
CA GLU A 311 -30.98 -2.08 12.24
C GLU A 311 -29.60 -1.63 11.79
N GLN A 312 -29.53 -0.54 11.00
CA GLN A 312 -28.27 0.05 10.53
C GLN A 312 -28.33 1.57 10.73
N ALA A 313 -27.21 2.16 11.17
CA ALA A 313 -27.14 3.61 11.35
C ALA A 313 -25.73 4.16 11.15
N PRO A 314 -25.56 5.33 10.53
CA PRO A 314 -24.29 6.05 10.56
C PRO A 314 -24.05 6.57 11.98
N MET A 315 -22.87 6.24 12.55
CA MET A 315 -22.52 6.65 13.92
C MET A 315 -21.60 7.88 13.92
N ARG A 316 -20.68 7.91 13.02
CA ARG A 316 -19.72 9.02 12.77
C ARG A 316 -19.30 8.99 11.31
N ASP A 317 -18.57 10.00 10.89
CA ASP A 317 -17.88 9.91 9.58
C ASP A 317 -17.01 8.65 9.56
N LYS A 318 -17.16 7.85 8.51
CA LYS A 318 -16.46 6.56 8.31
C LYS A 318 -16.73 5.47 9.37
N VAL A 319 -17.75 5.61 10.21
CA VAL A 319 -18.18 4.59 11.19
C VAL A 319 -19.67 4.27 10.98
N HIS A 320 -19.93 3.04 10.57
CA HIS A 320 -21.29 2.55 10.36
C HIS A 320 -21.65 1.47 11.39
N GLY A 321 -22.79 1.61 12.06
CA GLY A 321 -23.27 0.67 13.06
C GLY A 321 -24.27 -0.33 12.48
N TYR A 322 -24.15 -1.58 12.89
CA TYR A 322 -24.99 -2.70 12.52
C TYR A 322 -25.48 -3.41 13.78
N LYS A 323 -26.79 -3.41 14.02
CA LYS A 323 -27.40 -4.06 15.19
C LYS A 323 -27.77 -5.50 14.83
N CYS A 324 -27.18 -6.44 15.52
CA CYS A 324 -27.46 -7.86 15.35
C CYS A 324 -28.79 -8.28 16.01
N PRO A 325 -29.39 -9.44 15.64
CA PRO A 325 -30.58 -9.98 16.30
C PRO A 325 -30.42 -10.22 17.82
N SER A 326 -29.18 -10.43 18.28
CA SER A 326 -28.82 -10.52 19.70
C SER A 326 -29.01 -9.22 20.48
N GLY A 327 -29.18 -8.09 19.79
CA GLY A 327 -29.21 -6.74 20.34
C GLY A 327 -27.83 -6.04 20.34
N ALA A 328 -26.75 -6.76 20.07
CA ALA A 328 -25.39 -6.20 20.02
C ALA A 328 -25.21 -5.28 18.81
N TRP A 329 -24.55 -4.15 19.01
CA TRP A 329 -24.10 -3.25 17.95
C TRP A 329 -22.66 -3.59 17.55
N LEU A 330 -22.43 -3.77 16.26
CA LEU A 330 -21.11 -3.92 15.66
C LEU A 330 -20.81 -2.69 14.81
N TYR A 331 -19.60 -2.16 14.91
CA TYR A 331 -19.20 -0.92 14.22
C TYR A 331 -18.15 -1.20 13.15
N LEU A 332 -18.53 -1.07 11.88
CA LEU A 332 -17.62 -1.20 10.74
C LEU A 332 -16.95 0.14 10.46
N ILE A 333 -15.64 0.13 10.36
CA ILE A 333 -14.81 1.31 10.09
C ILE A 333 -14.41 1.33 8.62
N GLY A 334 -14.59 2.51 7.97
CA GLY A 334 -14.16 2.72 6.58
C GLY A 334 -14.86 1.84 5.56
N ASP A 335 -16.08 1.38 5.85
CA ASP A 335 -16.89 0.50 5.01
C ASP A 335 -16.15 -0.80 4.59
N GLY A 336 -15.24 -1.29 5.44
CA GLY A 336 -14.42 -2.46 5.18
C GLY A 336 -13.24 -2.24 4.24
N ASN A 337 -13.04 -1.02 3.73
CA ASN A 337 -11.85 -0.66 2.95
C ASN A 337 -10.61 -0.64 3.83
N ILE A 338 -9.42 -0.57 3.19
CA ILE A 338 -8.12 -0.45 3.88
C ILE A 338 -8.12 0.81 4.77
N VAL A 339 -8.21 0.60 6.08
CA VAL A 339 -8.58 1.63 7.06
C VAL A 339 -7.60 2.79 7.12
N ASN A 340 -6.29 2.52 7.04
CA ASN A 340 -5.24 3.53 7.15
C ASN A 340 -5.24 4.56 6.02
N ILE A 341 -5.78 4.23 4.85
CA ILE A 341 -5.88 5.15 3.71
C ILE A 341 -7.32 5.67 3.56
N ALA A 342 -8.33 4.83 3.79
CA ALA A 342 -9.74 5.24 3.69
C ALA A 342 -10.13 6.25 4.78
N CYS A 343 -9.52 6.14 5.97
CA CYS A 343 -9.85 6.95 7.14
C CYS A 343 -8.75 7.92 7.58
N ALA A 344 -7.54 7.87 6.97
CA ALA A 344 -6.41 8.74 7.29
C ALA A 344 -5.53 8.98 6.06
N ASP A 345 -4.28 9.35 6.29
CA ASP A 345 -3.33 9.76 5.24
C ASP A 345 -2.41 8.62 4.76
N GLY A 346 -2.71 7.37 5.16
CA GLY A 346 -1.90 6.20 4.81
C GLY A 346 -0.57 6.14 5.57
N HIS A 347 0.40 5.45 5.00
CA HIS A 347 1.71 5.29 5.63
C HIS A 347 2.46 6.62 5.76
N PRO A 348 3.26 6.81 6.84
CA PRO A 348 4.05 8.02 7.03
C PRO A 348 4.97 8.32 5.86
N ALA A 349 5.13 9.61 5.53
CA ALA A 349 5.99 10.05 4.43
C ALA A 349 7.43 9.52 4.55
N GLU A 350 7.99 9.54 5.75
CA GLU A 350 9.36 9.05 6.04
C GLU A 350 9.53 7.54 5.84
N ILE A 351 8.44 6.78 5.88
CA ILE A 351 8.42 5.34 5.56
C ILE A 351 8.30 5.16 4.05
N MET A 352 7.35 5.84 3.40
CA MET A 352 7.17 5.77 1.96
C MET A 352 8.38 6.30 1.19
N ASP A 353 9.21 7.13 1.81
CA ASP A 353 10.49 7.60 1.27
C ASP A 353 11.42 6.42 0.90
N THR A 354 11.47 5.37 1.74
CA THR A 354 12.26 4.15 1.46
C THR A 354 11.62 3.29 0.38
N SER A 355 10.31 3.04 0.45
CA SER A 355 9.59 2.23 -0.53
C SER A 355 9.63 2.85 -1.92
N PHE A 356 9.43 4.16 -2.01
CA PHE A 356 9.43 4.86 -3.29
C PHE A 356 10.85 5.10 -3.83
N ALA A 357 11.87 5.14 -2.97
CA ALA A 357 13.26 5.08 -3.44
C ALA A 357 13.59 3.74 -4.09
N LEU A 358 13.12 2.60 -3.52
CA LEU A 358 13.22 1.28 -4.15
C LEU A 358 12.52 1.27 -5.51
N GLN A 359 11.31 1.83 -5.60
CA GLN A 359 10.57 1.95 -6.86
C GLN A 359 11.35 2.74 -7.92
N ALA A 360 11.83 3.93 -7.55
CA ALA A 360 12.55 4.81 -8.48
C ALA A 360 13.87 4.19 -8.98
N LEU A 361 14.64 3.56 -8.09
CA LEU A 361 15.90 2.89 -8.44
C LEU A 361 15.67 1.60 -9.22
N SER A 362 14.63 0.83 -8.90
CA SER A 362 14.27 -0.37 -9.65
C SER A 362 13.72 -0.04 -11.04
N ALA A 363 12.93 1.03 -11.17
CA ALA A 363 12.50 1.54 -12.47
C ALA A 363 13.70 1.96 -13.34
N ARG A 364 14.69 2.63 -12.75
CA ARG A 364 15.96 2.94 -13.42
C ARG A 364 16.71 1.67 -13.82
N TYR A 365 16.81 0.69 -12.91
CA TYR A 365 17.46 -0.59 -13.21
C TYR A 365 16.82 -1.29 -14.42
N LEU A 366 15.50 -1.30 -14.51
CA LEU A 366 14.80 -1.85 -15.68
C LEU A 366 15.14 -1.10 -16.96
N VAL A 367 15.26 0.23 -16.93
CA VAL A 367 15.69 1.01 -18.10
C VAL A 367 17.12 0.67 -18.50
N ASP A 368 18.04 0.55 -17.55
CA ASP A 368 19.46 0.36 -17.79
C ASP A 368 19.81 -1.09 -18.22
N PHE A 369 19.02 -2.09 -17.78
CA PHE A 369 19.38 -3.51 -17.90
C PHE A 369 18.32 -4.40 -18.55
N HIS A 370 17.20 -3.86 -19.07
CA HIS A 370 16.10 -4.66 -19.64
C HIS A 370 16.57 -5.68 -20.69
N GLU A 371 17.59 -5.37 -21.49
CA GLU A 371 18.14 -6.28 -22.51
C GLU A 371 18.75 -7.57 -21.92
N LYS A 372 19.03 -7.58 -20.61
CA LYS A 372 19.60 -8.73 -19.89
C LYS A 372 18.56 -9.49 -19.07
N LEU A 373 17.31 -9.03 -19.09
CA LEU A 373 16.21 -9.60 -18.30
C LEU A 373 15.20 -10.26 -19.23
N GLU A 374 15.04 -11.57 -19.05
CA GLU A 374 13.97 -12.31 -19.72
C GLU A 374 12.62 -12.08 -19.00
N PRO A 375 11.48 -12.33 -19.66
CA PRO A 375 10.19 -12.31 -19.00
C PRO A 375 10.17 -13.23 -17.76
N GLY A 376 9.78 -12.69 -16.59
CA GLY A 376 9.81 -13.42 -15.35
C GLY A 376 9.74 -12.49 -14.12
N VAL A 377 9.82 -13.06 -12.93
CA VAL A 377 9.84 -12.30 -11.67
C VAL A 377 11.27 -12.18 -11.14
N TYR A 378 11.61 -11.00 -10.62
CA TYR A 378 12.95 -10.68 -10.14
C TYR A 378 12.87 -10.03 -8.75
N HIS A 379 13.75 -10.43 -7.86
CA HIS A 379 13.98 -9.69 -6.62
C HIS A 379 14.74 -8.39 -6.93
N VAL A 380 14.49 -7.37 -6.11
CA VAL A 380 15.30 -6.15 -6.14
C VAL A 380 16.76 -6.52 -5.90
N PRO A 381 17.71 -6.07 -6.73
CA PRO A 381 19.13 -6.31 -6.51
C PRO A 381 19.57 -5.85 -5.11
N ASP A 382 20.38 -6.68 -4.43
CA ASP A 382 20.87 -6.38 -3.07
C ASP A 382 21.57 -5.01 -2.99
N GLU A 383 22.25 -4.60 -4.06
CA GLU A 383 22.92 -3.30 -4.15
C GLU A 383 21.93 -2.13 -4.02
N ILE A 384 20.76 -2.24 -4.64
CA ILE A 384 19.68 -1.23 -4.55
C ILE A 384 19.12 -1.20 -3.13
N ASP A 385 18.81 -2.37 -2.55
CA ASP A 385 18.27 -2.47 -1.20
C ASP A 385 19.26 -1.88 -0.17
N GLN A 386 20.56 -2.21 -0.29
CA GLN A 386 21.62 -1.65 0.54
C GLN A 386 21.82 -0.15 0.30
N GLN A 387 21.72 0.33 -0.94
CA GLN A 387 21.82 1.74 -1.25
C GLN A 387 20.71 2.53 -0.52
N VAL A 388 19.47 2.08 -0.62
CA VAL A 388 18.32 2.71 0.06
C VAL A 388 18.51 2.70 1.58
N ALA A 389 18.98 1.58 2.17
CA ALA A 389 19.28 1.50 3.60
C ALA A 389 20.33 2.52 4.03
N ARG A 390 21.42 2.67 3.27
CA ARG A 390 22.47 3.67 3.57
C ARG A 390 21.94 5.09 3.44
N MET A 391 21.15 5.39 2.42
CA MET A 391 20.51 6.71 2.26
C MET A 391 19.57 7.00 3.44
N LYS A 392 18.83 5.99 3.93
CA LYS A 392 17.99 6.14 5.14
C LYS A 392 18.82 6.46 6.37
N LEU A 393 19.88 5.72 6.63
CA LEU A 393 20.79 5.98 7.75
C LEU A 393 21.41 7.39 7.67
N ALA A 394 21.87 7.78 6.48
CA ALA A 394 22.42 9.12 6.25
C ALA A 394 21.39 10.22 6.53
N SER A 395 20.12 10.02 6.14
CA SER A 395 19.03 10.97 6.42
C SER A 395 18.75 11.13 7.91
N MET A 396 19.07 10.11 8.72
CA MET A 396 18.96 10.10 10.18
C MET A 396 20.26 10.52 10.87
N GLN A 397 21.32 10.86 10.13
CA GLN A 397 22.66 11.17 10.64
C GLN A 397 23.28 10.01 11.44
N ILE A 398 22.97 8.76 11.06
CA ILE A 398 23.49 7.56 11.69
C ILE A 398 24.65 7.02 10.86
N CYS A 399 25.81 6.82 11.51
CA CYS A 399 26.96 6.11 10.94
C CYS A 399 27.02 4.69 11.52
N ILE A 400 27.41 3.73 10.69
CA ILE A 400 27.67 2.35 11.07
C ILE A 400 29.13 1.99 10.74
N ASP A 401 29.64 0.95 11.34
CA ASP A 401 30.97 0.43 11.04
C ASP A 401 31.08 -0.01 9.58
N ASP A 402 32.25 0.22 8.99
CA ASP A 402 32.56 -0.20 7.63
C ASP A 402 33.46 -1.44 7.70
N PRO A 403 32.91 -2.65 7.41
CA PRO A 403 33.66 -3.89 7.54
C PRO A 403 34.90 -3.96 6.62
N THR A 404 35.01 -3.10 5.62
CA THR A 404 36.19 -3.02 4.74
C THR A 404 37.33 -2.21 5.34
N LYS A 405 37.08 -1.40 6.38
CA LYS A 405 38.10 -0.59 7.07
C LYS A 405 38.69 -1.28 8.32
N ASP A 406 37.97 -2.20 8.92
CA ASP A 406 38.38 -2.86 10.16
C ASP A 406 39.31 -4.07 9.95
N THR A 407 39.52 -4.53 8.72
CA THR A 407 40.41 -5.68 8.39
C THR A 407 41.87 -5.31 8.18
N GLN A 408 42.26 -4.04 8.35
CA GLN A 408 43.68 -3.61 8.22
C GLN A 408 44.39 -3.45 9.58
N GLY A 409 43.80 -3.89 10.68
CA GLY A 409 44.33 -3.72 12.04
C GLY A 409 44.37 -4.99 12.89
N ALA A 410 44.32 -6.21 12.31
CA ALA A 410 44.48 -7.46 13.02
C ALA A 410 45.68 -8.26 12.48
#